data_cf5d4df8bacb785d3689ebfc614d36f3
#
_entry.id   cf5d4df8bacb785d3689ebfc614d36f3
#
_cell.length_a   1.000
_cell.length_b   1.000
_cell.length_c   1.000
_cell.angle_alpha   90.00
_cell.angle_beta   90.00
_cell.angle_gamma   90.00
#
_symmetry.space_group_name_H-M   'P 1'
#
loop_
_entity.id
_entity.type
_entity.pdbx_description
1 polymer ?
#
loop_
_entity_poly.entity_id
_entity_poly.type
_entity_poly.pdbx_seq_one_letter_code
_entity_poly.pdbx_strand_id
1 'polypeptide(L)'
;NALKVDNKGFVEEQRYAFTLKVKPLFFEEFADSNNFAGKEIRIIRDKLGYVYITGKNFKNVYVFMSVAGGMKLEERIMITEKGLTSPAFNQKSPNIELIDTSNKYLLNNKGLVR
;
A
#
# COMPACT_ATOMS: atom_id res chain seq x y z
N ASN A 1 -0.18 -7.80 -5.60
CA ASN A 1 1.20 -8.18 -5.85
C ASN A 1 2.07 -7.92 -4.63
N ALA A 2 2.92 -8.88 -4.31
CA ALA A 2 3.88 -8.74 -3.23
C ALA A 2 5.22 -8.28 -3.78
N LEU A 3 5.76 -7.23 -3.19
CA LEU A 3 7.07 -6.70 -3.56
C LEU A 3 7.94 -6.62 -2.31
N LYS A 4 9.24 -6.89 -2.48
CA LYS A 4 10.17 -6.77 -1.37
C LYS A 4 10.84 -5.40 -1.39
N VAL A 5 10.99 -4.83 -0.21
CA VAL A 5 11.67 -3.56 -0.03
C VAL A 5 13.17 -3.80 -0.07
N ASP A 6 13.89 -3.02 -0.86
CA ASP A 6 15.35 -3.13 -0.93
C ASP A 6 16.01 -2.46 0.28
N ASN A 7 17.33 -2.54 0.35
CA ASN A 7 18.07 -2.02 1.51
C ASN A 7 18.14 -0.48 1.55
N LYS A 8 17.65 0.19 0.52
CA LYS A 8 17.57 1.65 0.46
C LYS A 8 16.16 2.17 0.74
N GLY A 9 15.19 1.26 0.92
CA GLY A 9 13.82 1.64 1.22
C GLY A 9 12.94 1.85 -0.02
N PHE A 10 13.31 1.25 -1.15
CA PHE A 10 12.54 1.37 -2.38
C PHE A 10 11.92 0.03 -2.77
N VAL A 11 10.80 0.10 -3.48
CA VAL A 11 10.25 -1.03 -4.22
C VAL A 11 10.17 -0.65 -5.68
N GLU A 12 10.34 -1.65 -6.54
CA GLU A 12 10.25 -1.49 -7.98
C GLU A 12 9.06 -2.30 -8.48
N GLU A 13 8.11 -1.62 -9.10
CA GLU A 13 6.94 -2.27 -9.70
C GLU A 13 7.11 -2.32 -11.20
N GLN A 14 7.51 -3.49 -11.69
CA GLN A 14 7.83 -3.67 -13.11
C GLN A 14 6.59 -3.62 -13.99
N ARG A 15 5.45 -4.08 -13.49
CA ARG A 15 4.21 -4.07 -14.27
C ARG A 15 3.80 -2.65 -14.65
N TYR A 16 3.94 -1.71 -13.73
CA TYR A 16 3.53 -0.33 -13.94
C TYR A 16 4.73 0.58 -14.19
N ALA A 17 5.93 0.02 -14.25
CA ALA A 17 7.19 0.70 -14.58
C ALA A 17 7.48 1.91 -13.70
N PHE A 18 7.32 1.76 -12.38
CA PHE A 18 7.73 2.83 -11.46
C PHE A 18 8.52 2.28 -10.28
N THR A 19 9.29 3.17 -9.67
CA THR A 19 10.03 2.91 -8.43
C THR A 19 9.45 3.81 -7.36
N LEU A 20 9.16 3.26 -6.19
CA LEU A 20 8.55 4.00 -5.11
C LEU A 20 9.38 3.85 -3.85
N LYS A 21 9.66 4.99 -3.20
CA LYS A 21 10.32 5.00 -1.90
C LYS A 21 9.29 4.74 -0.83
N VAL A 22 9.38 3.57 -0.17
CA VAL A 22 8.41 3.16 0.84
C VAL A 22 8.94 3.27 2.26
N LYS A 23 10.21 3.63 2.44
CA LYS A 23 10.79 3.82 3.75
C LYS A 23 9.95 4.76 4.65
N PRO A 24 9.43 5.90 4.16
CA PRO A 24 8.59 6.76 4.99
C PRO A 24 7.33 6.08 5.51
N LEU A 25 6.79 5.10 4.77
CA LEU A 25 5.61 4.36 5.22
C LEU A 25 5.95 3.49 6.43
N PHE A 26 7.11 2.86 6.42
CA PHE A 26 7.56 2.06 7.54
C PHE A 26 7.77 2.92 8.78
N PHE A 27 8.31 4.12 8.60
CA PHE A 27 8.46 5.05 9.72
C PHE A 27 7.10 5.48 10.27
N GLU A 28 6.15 5.77 9.39
CA GLU A 28 4.79 6.16 9.77
C GLU A 28 4.11 5.05 10.57
N GLU A 29 4.26 3.78 10.11
CA GLU A 29 3.58 2.64 10.74
C GLU A 29 4.24 2.19 12.04
N PHE A 30 5.56 2.19 12.09
CA PHE A 30 6.30 1.51 13.16
C PHE A 30 7.21 2.43 13.97
N ALA A 31 7.27 3.72 13.61
CA ALA A 31 8.20 4.69 14.23
C ALA A 31 9.66 4.22 14.13
N ASP A 32 9.98 3.39 13.14
CA ASP A 32 11.30 2.81 12.92
C ASP A 32 11.64 2.93 11.45
N SER A 33 12.66 3.70 11.13
CA SER A 33 13.08 3.93 9.75
C SER A 33 14.17 2.97 9.29
N ASN A 34 14.55 2.00 10.13
CA ASN A 34 15.68 1.11 9.83
C ASN A 34 15.32 -0.33 9.53
N ASN A 35 14.12 -0.79 9.92
CA ASN A 35 13.74 -2.20 9.81
C ASN A 35 12.75 -2.40 8.67
N PHE A 36 13.18 -2.15 7.44
CA PHE A 36 12.34 -2.27 6.26
C PHE A 36 12.89 -3.23 5.20
N ALA A 37 14.21 -3.41 5.15
CA ALA A 37 14.85 -4.22 4.10
C ALA A 37 14.35 -5.65 4.15
N GLY A 38 13.98 -6.19 2.98
CA GLY A 38 13.47 -7.54 2.86
C GLY A 38 12.03 -7.72 3.27
N LYS A 39 11.40 -6.71 3.83
CA LYS A 39 9.96 -6.76 4.15
C LYS A 39 9.15 -6.74 2.86
N GLU A 40 8.00 -7.38 2.89
CA GLU A 40 7.10 -7.39 1.74
C GLU A 40 6.04 -6.32 1.91
N ILE A 41 5.68 -5.70 0.79
CA ILE A 41 4.50 -4.86 0.71
C ILE A 41 3.56 -5.42 -0.35
N ARG A 42 2.30 -5.05 -0.25
CA ARG A 42 1.28 -5.34 -1.25
C ARG A 42 0.96 -4.06 -1.99
N ILE A 43 0.78 -4.19 -3.29
CA ILE A 43 0.53 -3.04 -4.14
C ILE A 43 -0.49 -3.39 -5.22
N ILE A 44 -1.38 -2.45 -5.52
CA ILE A 44 -2.34 -2.61 -6.61
C ILE A 44 -2.65 -1.22 -7.16
N ARG A 45 -3.06 -1.17 -8.42
CA ARG A 45 -3.43 0.07 -9.08
C ARG A 45 -4.87 -0.05 -9.57
N ASP A 46 -5.69 0.98 -9.31
CA ASP A 46 -7.06 0.97 -9.78
C ASP A 46 -7.14 1.52 -11.21
N LYS A 47 -8.34 1.52 -11.78
CA LYS A 47 -8.55 1.95 -13.16
C LYS A 47 -8.34 3.44 -13.37
N LEU A 48 -8.42 4.22 -12.30
CA LEU A 48 -8.19 5.66 -12.36
C LEU A 48 -6.71 6.02 -12.21
N GLY A 49 -5.86 5.04 -11.91
CA GLY A 49 -4.43 5.25 -11.78
C GLY A 49 -3.94 5.44 -10.35
N TYR A 50 -4.81 5.35 -9.36
CA TYR A 50 -4.39 5.40 -7.97
C TYR A 50 -3.72 4.10 -7.57
N VAL A 51 -2.63 4.22 -6.81
CA VAL A 51 -1.83 3.08 -6.35
C VAL A 51 -2.07 2.91 -4.85
N TYR A 52 -2.44 1.70 -4.45
CA TYR A 52 -2.74 1.35 -3.06
C TYR A 52 -1.63 0.48 -2.51
N ILE A 53 -1.12 0.81 -1.34
CA ILE A 53 0.02 0.13 -0.73
C ILE A 53 -0.29 -0.19 0.72
N THR A 54 -0.01 -1.42 1.12
CA THR A 54 -0.06 -1.83 2.51
C THR A 54 0.94 -2.95 2.75
N GLY A 55 0.99 -3.48 3.96
CA GLY A 55 1.88 -4.59 4.28
C GLY A 55 1.47 -5.27 5.58
N LYS A 56 2.17 -6.36 5.88
CA LYS A 56 1.97 -7.07 7.13
C LYS A 56 2.27 -6.14 8.31
N ASN A 57 1.42 -6.17 9.31
CA ASN A 57 1.48 -5.34 10.51
C ASN A 57 1.20 -3.86 10.27
N PHE A 58 0.91 -3.46 9.04
CA PHE A 58 0.45 -2.10 8.76
C PHE A 58 -0.98 -1.93 9.31
N LYS A 59 -1.26 -0.75 9.81
CA LYS A 59 -2.61 -0.37 10.26
C LYS A 59 -3.38 0.34 9.17
N ASN A 60 -2.68 0.83 8.15
CA ASN A 60 -3.23 1.70 7.12
C ASN A 60 -2.96 1.16 5.72
N VAL A 61 -3.80 1.59 4.79
CA VAL A 61 -3.52 1.52 3.36
C VAL A 61 -3.19 2.93 2.90
N TYR A 62 -2.14 3.07 2.10
CA TYR A 62 -1.70 4.35 1.57
C TYR A 62 -2.06 4.42 0.10
N VAL A 63 -2.70 5.53 -0.29
CA VAL A 63 -3.14 5.75 -1.67
C VAL A 63 -2.27 6.84 -2.29
N PHE A 64 -1.65 6.52 -3.40
CA PHE A 64 -0.78 7.44 -4.12
C PHE A 64 -1.33 7.74 -5.50
N MET A 65 -0.93 8.88 -6.04
CA MET A 65 -1.26 9.27 -7.39
C MET A 65 0.01 9.72 -8.11
N SER A 66 0.14 9.33 -9.39
CA SER A 66 1.23 9.81 -10.23
C SER A 66 1.10 11.30 -10.47
N VAL A 67 2.20 12.01 -10.29
CA VAL A 67 2.30 13.44 -10.59
C VAL A 67 3.60 13.68 -11.33
N ALA A 68 3.76 14.87 -11.87
CA ALA A 68 5.03 15.23 -12.50
C ALA A 68 6.17 15.07 -11.49
N GLY A 69 7.15 14.26 -11.84
CA GLY A 69 8.31 14.04 -10.99
C GLY A 69 8.18 12.92 -9.96
N GLY A 70 7.03 12.21 -9.89
CA GLY A 70 6.94 11.10 -8.97
C GLY A 70 5.54 10.73 -8.55
N MET A 71 5.42 10.33 -7.28
CA MET A 71 4.16 9.88 -6.70
C MET A 71 3.80 10.78 -5.52
N LYS A 72 2.53 11.11 -5.41
CA LYS A 72 2.03 11.95 -4.32
C LYS A 72 1.06 11.15 -3.47
N LEU A 73 1.23 11.21 -2.15
CA LEU A 73 0.30 10.60 -1.20
C LEU A 73 -1.01 11.37 -1.21
N GLU A 74 -2.10 10.68 -1.57
CA GLU A 74 -3.44 11.29 -1.63
C GLU A 74 -4.25 10.97 -0.37
N GLU A 75 -4.11 9.77 0.17
CA GLU A 75 -4.94 9.35 1.29
C GLU A 75 -4.24 8.29 2.12
N ARG A 76 -4.49 8.32 3.41
CA ARG A 76 -4.10 7.27 4.34
C ARG A 76 -5.38 6.71 4.95
N ILE A 77 -5.67 5.45 4.65
CA ILE A 77 -6.91 4.81 5.06
C ILE A 77 -6.64 3.92 6.26
N MET A 78 -7.17 4.29 7.41
CA MET A 78 -7.07 3.45 8.61
C MET A 78 -7.94 2.21 8.44
N ILE A 79 -7.36 1.03 8.55
CA ILE A 79 -8.07 -0.23 8.42
C ILE A 79 -8.29 -0.88 9.78
N THR A 80 -7.21 -1.05 10.55
CA THR A 80 -7.29 -1.76 11.82
C THR A 80 -6.22 -1.26 12.78
N GLU A 81 -6.55 -1.19 14.05
CA GLU A 81 -5.61 -0.77 15.07
C GLU A 81 -4.61 -1.86 15.43
N LYS A 82 -4.94 -3.11 15.14
CA LYS A 82 -4.11 -4.26 15.50
C LYS A 82 -3.02 -4.56 14.47
N GLY A 83 -3.12 -3.99 13.30
CA GLY A 83 -2.24 -4.32 12.18
C GLY A 83 -2.78 -5.48 11.35
N LEU A 84 -2.51 -5.42 10.07
CA LEU A 84 -2.94 -6.44 9.12
C LEU A 84 -2.06 -7.68 9.26
N THR A 85 -2.67 -8.85 9.18
CA THR A 85 -1.97 -10.12 9.38
C THR A 85 -1.39 -10.66 8.09
N SER A 86 -2.22 -10.74 7.06
CA SER A 86 -1.84 -11.32 5.77
C SER A 86 -2.62 -10.62 4.66
N PRO A 87 -2.33 -9.32 4.43
CA PRO A 87 -3.13 -8.54 3.50
C PRO A 87 -2.89 -8.94 2.05
N ALA A 88 -3.93 -8.86 1.24
CA ALA A 88 -3.86 -9.03 -0.20
C ALA A 88 -4.90 -8.13 -0.84
N PHE A 89 -4.57 -7.63 -2.03
CA PHE A 89 -5.48 -6.79 -2.79
C PHE A 89 -6.05 -7.54 -3.98
N ASN A 90 -7.29 -7.23 -4.32
CA ASN A 90 -7.94 -7.70 -5.55
C ASN A 90 -8.65 -6.55 -6.24
N GLN A 91 -8.74 -6.64 -7.56
CA GLN A 91 -9.57 -5.73 -8.32
C GLN A 91 -11.05 -6.04 -8.05
N LYS A 92 -11.81 -5.00 -7.76
CA LYS A 92 -13.25 -5.11 -7.54
C LYS A 92 -13.91 -3.87 -8.14
N SER A 93 -13.72 -3.72 -9.45
CA SER A 93 -14.13 -2.51 -10.17
C SER A 93 -15.53 -2.02 -9.80
N PRO A 94 -15.70 -0.73 -9.58
CA PRO A 94 -14.71 0.36 -9.71
C PRO A 94 -13.79 0.52 -8.50
N ASN A 95 -13.87 -0.37 -7.53
CA ASN A 95 -13.15 -0.28 -6.26
C ASN A 95 -12.00 -1.28 -6.19
N ILE A 96 -11.27 -1.22 -5.09
CA ILE A 96 -10.23 -2.18 -4.73
C ILE A 96 -10.72 -2.95 -3.50
N GLU A 97 -10.53 -4.25 -3.49
CA GLU A 97 -10.83 -5.08 -2.34
C GLU A 97 -9.53 -5.40 -1.60
N LEU A 98 -9.55 -5.18 -0.29
CA LEU A 98 -8.48 -5.63 0.60
C LEU A 98 -9.00 -6.81 1.41
N ILE A 99 -8.28 -7.93 1.34
CA ILE A 99 -8.60 -9.12 2.12
C ILE A 99 -7.50 -9.32 3.14
N ASP A 100 -7.90 -9.51 4.40
CA ASP A 100 -6.97 -9.86 5.47
C ASP A 100 -7.58 -10.99 6.28
N THR A 101 -7.08 -12.20 6.06
CA THR A 101 -7.63 -13.44 6.62
C THR A 101 -9.11 -13.59 6.22
N SER A 102 -10.05 -13.53 7.17
CA SER A 102 -11.48 -13.62 6.87
C SER A 102 -12.16 -12.26 6.71
N ASN A 103 -11.41 -11.16 6.89
CA ASN A 103 -11.97 -9.82 6.79
C ASN A 103 -11.79 -9.26 5.38
N LYS A 104 -12.81 -8.58 4.90
CA LYS A 104 -12.80 -7.95 3.58
C LYS A 104 -13.19 -6.49 3.71
N TYR A 105 -12.46 -5.65 3.00
CA TYR A 105 -12.70 -4.21 2.99
C TYR A 105 -12.77 -3.73 1.55
N LEU A 106 -13.66 -2.79 1.28
CA LEU A 106 -13.77 -2.20 -0.05
C LEU A 106 -13.24 -0.77 0.03
N LEU A 107 -12.34 -0.43 -0.90
CA LEU A 107 -11.60 0.84 -0.85
C LEU A 107 -11.74 1.60 -2.17
N ASN A 108 -11.66 2.92 -2.08
CA ASN A 108 -11.40 3.78 -3.23
C ASN A 108 -10.41 4.86 -2.81
N ASN A 109 -10.13 5.79 -3.72
CA ASN A 109 -9.13 6.83 -3.46
C ASN A 109 -9.52 7.81 -2.35
N LYS A 110 -10.74 7.72 -1.85
CA LYS A 110 -11.23 8.59 -0.77
C LYS A 110 -11.31 7.87 0.57
N GLY A 111 -11.17 6.56 0.60
CA GLY A 111 -11.20 5.79 1.84
C GLY A 111 -11.98 4.49 1.74
N LEU A 112 -12.49 4.05 2.88
CA LEU A 112 -13.34 2.86 2.95
C LEU A 112 -14.69 3.15 2.31
N VAL A 113 -15.12 2.24 1.45
CA VAL A 113 -16.45 2.31 0.84
C VAL A 113 -17.45 1.64 1.79
N ARG A 114 -18.50 2.35 2.11
CA ARG A 114 -19.51 1.86 3.06
C ARG A 114 -20.86 1.66 2.41
#